data_1e21a1fa1caba5009743a81d9ee761e3
#
_entry.id   1e21a1fa1caba5009743a81d9ee761e3
#
_cell.length_a   1.000
_cell.length_b   1.000
_cell.length_c   1.000
_cell.angle_alpha   90.00
_cell.angle_beta   90.00
_cell.angle_gamma   90.00
#
_symmetry.space_group_name_H-M   'P 1'
#
loop_
_entity.id
_entity.type
_entity.pdbx_description
1 polymer ?
#
loop_
_entity_poly.entity_id
_entity_poly.type
_entity_poly.pdbx_seq_one_letter_code
_entity_poly.pdbx_strand_id
1 'polypeptide(L)'
;MSIKISRATSVSNSAFRVVCGEMMLDSSIVSHHEALFGTLKSGTAVVQVADSTYTLRKGDVYFVAPNVKYSFSDYGDASIEVVTLNFAYPAAVTQDYMPQSIIRALINGNCTPFAIVQPESEIYPKMVERIRDIKYAETEKFEYFQLKVYSDMYDVFFMLFSQKYVKIIDVENKSKKYRALVRVTNYIDEHYTEGISLDEVAGQTGISRYYVSHLFKELMNTTFVGYVNELRLNRAAMLLVTTDRPIIEIASISGFNNLSNFNRAFKMHFGKTPSAYRKA
;
A
#
# COMPACT_ATOMS: atom_id res chain seq x y z
N MET A 1 5.16 7.51 -10.94
CA MET A 1 6.56 7.17 -11.28
C MET A 1 7.00 6.12 -10.28
N SER A 2 7.36 4.93 -10.73
CA SER A 2 7.71 3.82 -9.83
C SER A 2 9.09 4.07 -9.23
N ILE A 3 9.26 3.71 -7.95
CA ILE A 3 10.57 3.71 -7.29
C ILE A 3 11.53 2.88 -8.14
N LYS A 4 12.64 3.46 -8.59
CA LYS A 4 13.73 2.70 -9.21
C LYS A 4 14.51 2.02 -8.10
N ILE A 5 14.14 0.79 -7.78
CA ILE A 5 14.90 -0.06 -6.87
C ILE A 5 15.98 -0.73 -7.71
N SER A 6 17.25 -0.43 -7.45
CA SER A 6 18.38 -0.86 -8.27
C SER A 6 18.68 -2.36 -8.20
N ARG A 7 18.19 -3.05 -7.19
CA ARG A 7 18.25 -4.51 -6.99
C ARG A 7 16.99 -4.97 -6.28
N ALA A 8 15.85 -4.94 -6.96
CA ALA A 8 14.62 -5.48 -6.40
C ALA A 8 14.57 -6.99 -6.58
N THR A 9 14.47 -7.73 -5.49
CA THR A 9 13.86 -9.04 -5.51
C THR A 9 12.35 -8.82 -5.54
N SER A 10 11.76 -8.72 -6.72
CA SER A 10 10.31 -8.58 -6.84
C SER A 10 9.67 -9.94 -6.98
N VAL A 11 8.76 -10.25 -6.09
CA VAL A 11 7.83 -11.36 -6.26
C VAL A 11 6.58 -10.82 -6.94
N SER A 12 6.51 -11.03 -8.23
CA SER A 12 5.45 -10.50 -9.10
C SER A 12 4.16 -11.34 -9.12
N ASN A 13 3.90 -12.22 -8.16
CA ASN A 13 2.92 -13.29 -8.34
C ASN A 13 1.81 -13.43 -7.31
N SER A 14 1.69 -12.54 -6.34
CA SER A 14 0.60 -12.64 -5.37
C SER A 14 -0.07 -11.28 -5.15
N ALA A 15 -1.34 -11.31 -4.76
CA ALA A 15 -2.04 -10.15 -4.20
C ALA A 15 -1.31 -9.57 -2.97
N PHE A 16 -0.40 -10.36 -2.42
CA PHE A 16 0.60 -9.99 -1.43
C PHE A 16 1.87 -9.51 -2.14
N ARG A 17 2.18 -8.24 -2.01
CA ARG A 17 3.38 -7.66 -2.60
C ARG A 17 4.24 -7.03 -1.51
N VAL A 18 5.36 -7.66 -1.26
CA VAL A 18 6.50 -7.08 -0.54
C VAL A 18 7.62 -6.89 -1.54
N VAL A 19 8.21 -5.72 -1.56
CA VAL A 19 9.39 -5.45 -2.37
C VAL A 19 10.50 -4.99 -1.44
N CYS A 20 11.61 -5.72 -1.48
CA CYS A 20 12.83 -5.39 -0.73
C CYS A 20 13.94 -4.99 -1.69
N GLY A 21 14.71 -3.99 -1.38
CA GLY A 21 15.85 -3.59 -2.19
C GLY A 21 16.52 -2.31 -1.76
N GLU A 22 17.53 -1.91 -2.52
CA GLU A 22 18.18 -0.60 -2.33
C GLU A 22 17.50 0.43 -3.21
N MET A 23 17.20 1.59 -2.63
CA MET A 23 16.62 2.72 -3.34
C MET A 23 17.71 3.69 -3.77
N MET A 24 17.74 4.01 -5.05
CA MET A 24 18.55 5.14 -5.53
C MET A 24 17.84 6.45 -5.15
N LEU A 25 18.57 7.31 -4.44
CA LEU A 25 18.08 8.62 -4.09
C LEU A 25 18.17 9.56 -5.29
N ASP A 26 17.09 10.26 -5.54
CA ASP A 26 17.05 11.39 -6.45
C ASP A 26 16.14 12.48 -5.87
N SER A 27 16.23 13.68 -6.40
CA SER A 27 15.43 14.82 -5.93
C SER A 27 14.02 14.86 -6.51
N SER A 28 13.59 13.84 -7.25
CA SER A 28 12.25 13.79 -7.80
C SER A 28 11.21 13.57 -6.71
N ILE A 29 10.03 14.17 -6.88
CA ILE A 29 8.89 13.92 -6.02
C ILE A 29 8.33 12.55 -6.37
N VAL A 30 8.33 11.64 -5.41
CA VAL A 30 7.81 10.27 -5.55
C VAL A 30 6.60 10.05 -4.64
N SER A 31 5.74 9.12 -5.01
CA SER A 31 4.69 8.57 -4.17
C SER A 31 4.43 7.12 -4.59
N HIS A 32 3.93 6.32 -3.67
CA HIS A 32 3.60 4.91 -3.92
C HIS A 32 2.31 4.55 -3.16
N HIS A 33 1.66 3.49 -3.60
CA HIS A 33 0.40 3.01 -3.01
C HIS A 33 0.64 2.09 -1.80
N GLU A 34 1.87 1.62 -1.64
CA GLU A 34 2.30 0.78 -0.54
C GLU A 34 2.80 1.63 0.64
N ALA A 35 2.74 1.08 1.85
CA ALA A 35 3.53 1.60 2.95
C ALA A 35 5.01 1.28 2.71
N LEU A 36 5.88 2.26 2.94
CA LEU A 36 7.31 2.09 2.78
C LEU A 36 8.02 2.20 4.13
N PHE A 37 8.88 1.24 4.39
CA PHE A 37 9.90 1.31 5.43
C PHE A 37 11.26 1.45 4.77
N GLY A 38 12.02 2.45 5.18
CA GLY A 38 13.39 2.64 4.73
C GLY A 38 14.36 2.65 5.90
N THR A 39 15.56 2.13 5.69
CA THR A 39 16.68 2.20 6.65
C THR A 39 17.85 2.91 6.00
N LEU A 40 18.34 3.99 6.60
CA LEU A 40 19.52 4.67 6.11
C LEU A 40 20.76 3.89 6.53
N LYS A 41 21.46 3.32 5.56
CA LYS A 41 22.63 2.45 5.77
C LYS A 41 23.92 3.23 5.92
N SER A 42 24.03 4.36 5.22
CA SER A 42 25.20 5.25 5.27
C SER A 42 24.81 6.70 4.99
N GLY A 43 25.64 7.62 5.44
CA GLY A 43 25.46 9.05 5.17
C GLY A 43 24.35 9.72 5.97
N THR A 44 23.86 10.82 5.43
CA THR A 44 22.69 11.57 5.89
C THR A 44 21.83 11.94 4.69
N ALA A 45 20.54 12.13 4.89
CA ALA A 45 19.63 12.58 3.83
C ALA A 45 18.57 13.49 4.43
N VAL A 46 18.13 14.48 3.66
CA VAL A 46 16.98 15.33 3.99
C VAL A 46 15.77 14.83 3.22
N VAL A 47 14.65 14.63 3.92
CA VAL A 47 13.37 14.21 3.33
C VAL A 47 12.36 15.34 3.49
N GLN A 48 11.82 15.79 2.37
CA GLN A 48 10.70 16.73 2.32
C GLN A 48 9.39 15.95 2.21
N VAL A 49 8.46 16.13 3.13
CA VAL A 49 7.12 15.53 3.12
C VAL A 49 6.10 16.63 3.33
N ALA A 50 5.33 16.96 2.31
CA ALA A 50 4.46 18.15 2.31
C ALA A 50 5.25 19.41 2.71
N ASP A 51 4.80 20.13 3.73
CA ASP A 51 5.45 21.35 4.24
C ASP A 51 6.50 21.06 5.33
N SER A 52 6.79 19.81 5.63
CA SER A 52 7.70 19.40 6.70
C SER A 52 8.99 18.81 6.13
N THR A 53 10.10 19.12 6.78
CA THR A 53 11.43 18.64 6.42
C THR A 53 12.01 17.82 7.57
N TYR A 54 12.57 16.66 7.24
CA TYR A 54 13.16 15.73 8.20
C TYR A 54 14.59 15.40 7.81
N THR A 55 15.47 15.25 8.79
CA THR A 55 16.85 14.80 8.56
C THR A 55 16.98 13.36 9.03
N LEU A 56 17.36 12.47 8.11
CA LEU A 56 17.71 11.09 8.38
C LEU A 56 19.20 10.95 8.61
N ARG A 57 19.57 10.10 9.55
CA ARG A 57 20.96 9.75 9.88
C ARG A 57 21.16 8.25 9.73
N LYS A 58 22.40 7.82 9.59
CA LYS A 58 22.75 6.40 9.55
C LYS A 58 22.10 5.64 10.71
N GLY A 59 21.41 4.58 10.39
CA GLY A 59 20.66 3.72 11.31
C GLY A 59 19.19 4.07 11.46
N ASP A 60 18.77 5.30 11.13
CA ASP A 60 17.36 5.66 11.23
C ASP A 60 16.48 4.72 10.37
N VAL A 61 15.41 4.24 10.97
CA VAL A 61 14.30 3.57 10.26
C VAL A 61 13.20 4.58 10.09
N TYR A 62 12.73 4.77 8.87
CA TYR A 62 11.62 5.68 8.60
C TYR A 62 10.44 4.95 7.95
N PHE A 63 9.27 5.48 8.20
CA PHE A 63 8.00 5.04 7.63
C PHE A 63 7.42 6.14 6.74
N VAL A 64 6.95 5.77 5.56
CA VAL A 64 6.14 6.63 4.69
C VAL A 64 4.79 5.96 4.46
N ALA A 65 3.73 6.68 4.77
CA ALA A 65 2.37 6.17 4.56
C ALA A 65 2.03 6.07 3.07
N PRO A 66 1.10 5.19 2.68
CA PRO A 66 0.60 5.09 1.32
C PRO A 66 0.13 6.43 0.77
N ASN A 67 0.34 6.65 -0.53
CA ASN A 67 -0.09 7.84 -1.27
C ASN A 67 0.50 9.18 -0.79
N VAL A 68 1.50 9.15 0.09
CA VAL A 68 2.23 10.34 0.53
C VAL A 68 3.27 10.72 -0.51
N LYS A 69 3.32 12.01 -0.85
CA LYS A 69 4.35 12.59 -1.73
C LYS A 69 5.55 13.02 -0.89
N TYR A 70 6.73 12.60 -1.29
CA TYR A 70 7.98 12.98 -0.65
C TYR A 70 9.12 13.10 -1.65
N SER A 71 10.19 13.76 -1.29
CA SER A 71 11.43 13.86 -2.08
C SER A 71 12.64 13.85 -1.15
N PHE A 72 13.79 13.47 -1.70
CA PHE A 72 15.06 13.54 -0.99
C PHE A 72 15.90 14.71 -1.50
N SER A 73 16.66 15.33 -0.59
CA SER A 73 17.68 16.32 -0.87
C SER A 73 18.86 16.12 0.06
N ASP A 74 19.98 16.76 -0.23
CA ASP A 74 21.20 16.74 0.60
C ASP A 74 21.62 15.33 1.05
N TYR A 75 21.55 14.36 0.12
CA TYR A 75 21.79 12.94 0.43
C TYR A 75 23.22 12.48 0.09
N GLY A 76 24.03 13.26 -0.62
CA GLY A 76 25.42 12.92 -0.95
C GLY A 76 25.58 11.48 -1.46
N ASP A 77 26.35 10.67 -0.75
CA ASP A 77 26.58 9.25 -0.97
C ASP A 77 25.72 8.34 -0.06
N ALA A 78 24.64 8.87 0.50
CA ALA A 78 23.74 8.11 1.37
C ALA A 78 23.10 6.94 0.60
N SER A 79 23.04 5.80 1.27
CA SER A 79 22.34 4.60 0.76
C SER A 79 21.18 4.23 1.65
N ILE A 80 20.05 3.87 1.02
CA ILE A 80 18.82 3.49 1.69
C ILE A 80 18.40 2.10 1.25
N GLU A 81 18.14 1.26 2.23
CA GLU A 81 17.45 -0.01 2.03
C GLU A 81 15.96 0.16 2.30
N VAL A 82 15.10 -0.36 1.44
CA VAL A 82 13.65 -0.22 1.56
C VAL A 82 12.93 -1.56 1.58
N VAL A 83 11.83 -1.59 2.33
CA VAL A 83 10.81 -2.64 2.31
C VAL A 83 9.46 -1.96 2.08
N THR A 84 8.78 -2.29 1.00
CA THR A 84 7.42 -1.82 0.75
C THR A 84 6.40 -2.91 1.05
N LEU A 85 5.30 -2.53 1.68
CA LEU A 85 4.23 -3.44 2.09
C LEU A 85 2.91 -2.99 1.48
N ASN A 86 2.27 -3.87 0.71
CA ASN A 86 0.93 -3.63 0.16
C ASN A 86 -0.14 -4.14 1.13
N PHE A 87 -1.04 -3.25 1.57
CA PHE A 87 -2.11 -3.55 2.51
C PHE A 87 -3.42 -4.01 1.88
N ALA A 88 -3.56 -3.94 0.57
CA ALA A 88 -4.81 -4.30 -0.09
C ALA A 88 -5.20 -5.77 0.17
N TYR A 89 -4.22 -6.66 0.33
CA TYR A 89 -4.47 -8.08 0.56
C TYR A 89 -4.84 -8.41 2.01
N PRO A 90 -4.12 -7.95 3.06
CA PRO A 90 -4.54 -8.15 4.44
C PRO A 90 -5.95 -7.62 4.73
N ALA A 91 -6.31 -6.48 4.15
CA ALA A 91 -7.65 -5.91 4.30
C ALA A 91 -8.76 -6.84 3.80
N ALA A 92 -8.52 -7.58 2.72
CA ALA A 92 -9.49 -8.52 2.15
C ALA A 92 -9.64 -9.82 2.99
N VAL A 93 -8.58 -10.21 3.72
CA VAL A 93 -8.54 -11.47 4.49
C VAL A 93 -8.94 -11.27 5.96
N THR A 94 -8.71 -10.08 6.51
CA THR A 94 -8.81 -9.81 7.97
C THR A 94 -10.03 -8.98 8.34
N GLN A 95 -11.09 -8.98 7.53
CA GLN A 95 -12.31 -8.18 7.80
C GLN A 95 -12.86 -8.33 9.23
N ASP A 96 -12.61 -9.47 9.87
CA ASP A 96 -13.18 -9.80 11.19
C ASP A 96 -12.22 -9.56 12.37
N TYR A 97 -10.91 -9.39 12.14
CA TYR A 97 -9.90 -9.42 13.22
C TYR A 97 -9.14 -8.11 13.44
N MET A 98 -9.08 -7.22 12.46
CA MET A 98 -8.46 -5.92 12.62
C MET A 98 -9.51 -4.81 12.47
N PRO A 99 -9.53 -3.80 13.36
CA PRO A 99 -10.44 -2.67 13.19
C PRO A 99 -10.31 -2.11 11.78
N GLN A 100 -11.38 -2.18 11.00
CA GLN A 100 -11.41 -1.68 9.62
C GLN A 100 -10.94 -0.22 9.54
N SER A 101 -11.15 0.55 10.60
CA SER A 101 -10.66 1.92 10.74
C SER A 101 -9.14 2.03 10.64
N ILE A 102 -8.37 1.09 11.21
CA ILE A 102 -6.89 1.10 11.16
C ILE A 102 -6.41 0.74 9.75
N ILE A 103 -6.95 -0.35 9.18
CA ILE A 103 -6.58 -0.78 7.82
C ILE A 103 -6.93 0.30 6.81
N ARG A 104 -8.15 0.84 6.87
CA ARG A 104 -8.58 1.94 5.99
C ARG A 104 -7.73 3.19 6.18
N ALA A 105 -7.35 3.51 7.42
CA ALA A 105 -6.46 4.63 7.69
C ALA A 105 -5.09 4.43 7.04
N LEU A 106 -4.53 3.24 7.08
CA LEU A 106 -3.25 2.91 6.44
C LEU A 106 -3.37 2.93 4.91
N ILE A 107 -4.35 2.23 4.32
CA ILE A 107 -4.56 2.17 2.87
C ILE A 107 -4.80 3.57 2.29
N ASN A 108 -5.62 4.38 2.96
CA ASN A 108 -6.01 5.70 2.50
C ASN A 108 -5.01 6.80 2.92
N GLY A 109 -3.90 6.47 3.58
CA GLY A 109 -2.95 7.46 4.10
C GLY A 109 -3.54 8.36 5.19
N ASN A 110 -4.59 7.87 5.92
CA ASN A 110 -5.25 8.58 7.02
C ASN A 110 -4.51 8.42 8.34
N CYS A 111 -3.20 8.40 8.27
CA CYS A 111 -2.33 8.28 9.42
C CYS A 111 -1.19 9.30 9.32
N THR A 112 -0.35 9.35 10.33
CA THR A 112 0.89 10.13 10.27
C THR A 112 1.61 9.85 8.95
N PRO A 113 1.89 10.88 8.13
CA PRO A 113 2.39 10.67 6.76
C PRO A 113 3.82 10.14 6.73
N PHE A 114 4.61 10.50 7.75
CA PHE A 114 6.02 10.16 7.88
C PHE A 114 6.41 10.02 9.34
N ALA A 115 7.21 9.02 9.67
CA ALA A 115 7.73 8.82 11.01
C ALA A 115 9.18 8.33 10.96
N ILE A 116 9.98 8.69 11.96
CA ILE A 116 11.38 8.23 12.12
C ILE A 116 11.47 7.50 13.45
N VAL A 117 12.06 6.32 13.44
CA VAL A 117 12.44 5.55 14.62
C VAL A 117 13.97 5.53 14.67
N GLN A 118 14.52 6.24 15.64
CA GLN A 118 15.96 6.39 15.84
C GLN A 118 16.56 5.20 16.59
N PRO A 119 17.85 4.91 16.43
CA PRO A 119 18.54 3.81 17.11
C PRO A 119 18.41 3.80 18.64
N GLU A 120 18.24 4.97 19.25
CA GLU A 120 18.10 5.16 20.69
C GLU A 120 16.68 4.82 21.20
N SER A 121 15.74 4.59 20.30
CA SER A 121 14.36 4.28 20.65
C SER A 121 14.22 2.87 21.23
N GLU A 122 13.38 2.72 22.24
CA GLU A 122 13.10 1.42 22.90
C GLU A 122 12.58 0.36 21.90
N ILE A 123 11.80 0.77 20.90
CA ILE A 123 11.26 -0.17 19.91
C ILE A 123 12.24 -0.51 18.79
N TYR A 124 13.33 0.25 18.65
CA TYR A 124 14.25 0.15 17.50
C TYR A 124 14.83 -1.25 17.31
N PRO A 125 15.40 -1.92 18.34
CA PRO A 125 16.00 -3.25 18.13
C PRO A 125 15.00 -4.27 17.58
N LYS A 126 13.79 -4.29 18.14
CA LYS A 126 12.73 -5.20 17.73
C LYS A 126 12.19 -4.85 16.34
N MET A 127 12.08 -3.56 16.03
CA MET A 127 11.63 -3.10 14.70
C MET A 127 12.62 -3.52 13.61
N VAL A 128 13.91 -3.29 13.82
CA VAL A 128 14.96 -3.71 12.87
C VAL A 128 14.97 -5.22 12.69
N GLU A 129 14.78 -5.98 13.76
CA GLU A 129 14.66 -7.45 13.72
C GLU A 129 13.48 -7.85 12.81
N ARG A 130 12.29 -7.31 13.01
CA ARG A 130 11.09 -7.64 12.21
C ARG A 130 11.24 -7.26 10.75
N ILE A 131 11.79 -6.09 10.46
CA ILE A 131 12.06 -5.67 9.07
C ILE A 131 13.07 -6.62 8.40
N ARG A 132 14.10 -7.04 9.11
CA ARG A 132 15.08 -8.03 8.61
C ARG A 132 14.42 -9.39 8.38
N ASP A 133 13.56 -9.84 9.27
CA ASP A 133 12.85 -11.12 9.15
C ASP A 133 11.89 -11.11 7.96
N ILE A 134 11.16 -10.02 7.73
CA ILE A 134 10.34 -9.82 6.53
C ILE A 134 11.19 -9.97 5.27
N LYS A 135 12.34 -9.30 5.23
CA LYS A 135 13.26 -9.36 4.09
C LYS A 135 13.81 -10.76 3.88
N TYR A 136 14.22 -11.43 4.95
CA TYR A 136 14.73 -12.82 4.92
C TYR A 136 13.65 -13.78 4.39
N ALA A 137 12.45 -13.72 4.95
CA ALA A 137 11.33 -14.56 4.55
C ALA A 137 10.98 -14.35 3.07
N GLU A 138 11.00 -13.11 2.58
CA GLU A 138 10.72 -12.78 1.18
C GLU A 138 11.84 -13.23 0.22
N THR A 139 13.09 -13.26 0.68
CA THR A 139 14.23 -13.72 -0.13
C THR A 139 14.27 -15.24 -0.22
N GLU A 140 14.16 -15.94 0.91
CA GLU A 140 14.33 -17.40 0.99
C GLU A 140 13.07 -18.17 0.61
N LYS A 141 11.89 -17.59 0.76
CA LYS A 141 10.58 -18.17 0.40
C LYS A 141 10.38 -19.60 0.89
N PHE A 142 10.77 -19.84 2.15
CA PHE A 142 10.53 -21.12 2.81
C PHE A 142 9.02 -21.41 2.93
N GLU A 143 8.68 -22.64 3.28
CA GLU A 143 7.28 -23.04 3.42
C GLU A 143 6.54 -22.14 4.41
N TYR A 144 5.39 -21.60 4.00
CA TYR A 144 4.55 -20.66 4.78
C TYR A 144 5.21 -19.30 5.10
N PHE A 145 6.22 -18.88 4.36
CA PHE A 145 6.90 -17.57 4.59
C PHE A 145 5.93 -16.39 4.65
N GLN A 146 4.81 -16.44 3.93
CA GLN A 146 3.79 -15.40 3.96
C GLN A 146 3.22 -15.18 5.36
N LEU A 147 3.00 -16.26 6.15
CA LEU A 147 2.53 -16.15 7.53
C LEU A 147 3.55 -15.40 8.39
N LYS A 148 4.83 -15.68 8.21
CA LYS A 148 5.91 -15.00 8.92
C LYS A 148 5.92 -13.52 8.57
N VAL A 149 5.84 -13.18 7.28
CA VAL A 149 5.81 -11.79 6.82
C VAL A 149 4.61 -11.03 7.39
N TYR A 150 3.40 -11.63 7.40
CA TYR A 150 2.23 -11.00 8.01
C TYR A 150 2.39 -10.78 9.51
N SER A 151 2.89 -11.78 10.22
CA SER A 151 3.14 -11.68 11.66
C SER A 151 4.09 -10.52 11.98
N ASP A 152 5.21 -10.45 11.28
CA ASP A 152 6.19 -9.39 11.50
C ASP A 152 5.68 -8.00 11.09
N MET A 153 4.92 -7.94 10.01
CA MET A 153 4.25 -6.71 9.58
C MET A 153 3.29 -6.18 10.65
N TYR A 154 2.46 -7.05 11.23
CA TYR A 154 1.56 -6.65 12.32
C TYR A 154 2.33 -6.21 13.56
N ASP A 155 3.42 -6.87 13.92
CA ASP A 155 4.31 -6.45 15.01
C ASP A 155 4.87 -5.05 14.77
N VAL A 156 5.36 -4.77 13.56
CA VAL A 156 5.89 -3.43 13.19
C VAL A 156 4.82 -2.36 13.35
N PHE A 157 3.61 -2.60 12.83
CA PHE A 157 2.51 -1.62 12.97
C PHE A 157 2.05 -1.48 14.42
N PHE A 158 1.96 -2.58 15.15
CA PHE A 158 1.63 -2.52 16.57
C PHE A 158 2.63 -1.63 17.34
N MET A 159 3.93 -1.80 17.10
CA MET A 159 4.96 -0.94 17.70
C MET A 159 4.78 0.53 17.33
N LEU A 160 4.57 0.83 16.04
CA LEU A 160 4.40 2.20 15.57
C LEU A 160 3.17 2.89 16.19
N PHE A 161 2.03 2.18 16.25
CA PHE A 161 0.79 2.74 16.79
C PHE A 161 0.83 2.82 18.33
N SER A 162 1.27 1.77 19.02
CA SER A 162 1.31 1.72 20.49
C SER A 162 2.25 2.77 21.08
N GLN A 163 3.36 3.02 20.43
CA GLN A 163 4.33 4.03 20.82
C GLN A 163 4.09 5.42 20.18
N LYS A 164 2.95 5.57 19.49
CA LYS A 164 2.48 6.85 18.91
C LYS A 164 3.40 7.47 17.86
N TYR A 165 4.30 6.71 17.25
CA TYR A 165 5.05 7.15 16.06
C TYR A 165 4.11 7.39 14.89
N VAL A 166 3.12 6.51 14.73
CA VAL A 166 2.03 6.65 13.77
C VAL A 166 0.71 6.78 14.51
N LYS A 167 -0.08 7.76 14.16
CA LYS A 167 -1.43 8.01 14.71
C LYS A 167 -2.42 8.03 13.56
N ILE A 168 -3.61 7.49 13.80
CA ILE A 168 -4.73 7.72 12.90
C ILE A 168 -5.10 9.19 13.00
N ILE A 169 -5.16 9.86 11.87
CA ILE A 169 -5.53 11.26 11.81
C ILE A 169 -7.05 11.31 11.66
N ASP A 170 -7.70 11.98 12.60
CA ASP A 170 -9.12 12.21 12.54
C ASP A 170 -9.49 12.93 11.24
N VAL A 171 -10.37 12.29 10.48
CA VAL A 171 -10.80 12.80 9.16
C VAL A 171 -11.50 14.15 9.28
N GLU A 172 -12.12 14.43 10.42
CA GLU A 172 -12.81 15.71 10.67
C GLU A 172 -11.84 16.90 10.71
N ASN A 173 -10.60 16.68 11.15
CA ASN A 173 -9.55 17.70 11.20
C ASN A 173 -8.79 17.88 9.87
N LYS A 174 -9.09 17.08 8.84
CA LYS A 174 -8.45 17.22 7.53
C LYS A 174 -9.17 18.18 6.60
N SER A 175 -8.47 18.57 5.52
CA SER A 175 -9.03 19.45 4.49
C SER A 175 -10.36 18.91 3.96
N LYS A 176 -11.27 19.81 3.56
CA LYS A 176 -12.57 19.46 2.96
C LYS A 176 -12.42 18.47 1.79
N LYS A 177 -11.35 18.61 1.02
CA LYS A 177 -10.98 17.76 -0.11
C LYS A 177 -10.69 16.32 0.32
N TYR A 178 -9.95 16.16 1.39
CA TYR A 178 -9.58 14.86 1.94
C TYR A 178 -10.80 14.12 2.53
N ARG A 179 -11.65 14.84 3.27
CA ARG A 179 -12.92 14.27 3.76
C ARG A 179 -13.83 13.78 2.63
N ALA A 180 -13.83 14.52 1.52
CA ALA A 180 -14.56 14.12 0.32
C ALA A 180 -13.99 12.82 -0.27
N LEU A 181 -12.66 12.69 -0.38
CA LEU A 181 -12.02 11.46 -0.87
C LEU A 181 -12.38 10.26 0.01
N VAL A 182 -12.23 10.37 1.33
CA VAL A 182 -12.57 9.28 2.26
C VAL A 182 -14.02 8.84 2.13
N ARG A 183 -14.96 9.79 1.97
CA ARG A 183 -16.37 9.45 1.76
C ARG A 183 -16.57 8.66 0.47
N VAL A 184 -15.92 9.09 -0.60
CA VAL A 184 -15.98 8.43 -1.92
C VAL A 184 -15.37 7.03 -1.86
N THR A 185 -14.17 6.88 -1.30
CA THR A 185 -13.50 5.56 -1.22
C THR A 185 -14.26 4.60 -0.32
N ASN A 186 -14.80 5.05 0.82
CA ASN A 186 -15.63 4.20 1.67
C ASN A 186 -16.85 3.64 0.94
N TYR A 187 -17.57 4.47 0.18
CA TYR A 187 -18.70 4.01 -0.63
C TYR A 187 -18.26 2.98 -1.68
N ILE A 188 -17.15 3.24 -2.39
CA ILE A 188 -16.61 2.32 -3.37
C ILE A 188 -16.22 0.99 -2.73
N ASP A 189 -15.53 1.01 -1.58
CA ASP A 189 -15.09 -0.18 -0.87
C ASP A 189 -16.25 -1.09 -0.43
N GLU A 190 -17.41 -0.52 -0.18
CA GLU A 190 -18.63 -1.25 0.16
C GLU A 190 -19.35 -1.82 -1.07
N HIS A 191 -19.19 -1.20 -2.25
CA HIS A 191 -19.99 -1.50 -3.45
C HIS A 191 -19.17 -1.92 -4.69
N TYR A 192 -17.84 -2.00 -4.64
CA TYR A 192 -16.99 -2.22 -5.83
C TYR A 192 -17.29 -3.53 -6.59
N THR A 193 -17.88 -4.53 -5.94
CA THR A 193 -18.29 -5.79 -6.60
C THR A 193 -19.57 -5.65 -7.41
N GLU A 194 -20.30 -4.58 -7.19
CA GLU A 194 -21.52 -4.24 -7.92
C GLU A 194 -21.18 -3.46 -9.19
N GLY A 195 -22.17 -3.20 -10.02
CA GLY A 195 -21.99 -2.42 -11.25
C GLY A 195 -21.89 -0.92 -11.03
N ILE A 196 -21.07 -0.46 -10.05
CA ILE A 196 -20.99 0.95 -9.67
C ILE A 196 -20.45 1.84 -10.79
N SER A 197 -21.08 3.00 -10.93
CA SER A 197 -20.68 4.05 -11.87
C SER A 197 -20.19 5.31 -11.13
N LEU A 198 -19.44 6.13 -11.86
CA LEU A 198 -18.99 7.42 -11.32
C LEU A 198 -20.18 8.34 -10.98
N ASP A 199 -21.28 8.25 -11.74
CA ASP A 199 -22.47 9.06 -11.49
C ASP A 199 -23.21 8.61 -10.23
N GLU A 200 -23.27 7.31 -9.99
CA GLU A 200 -23.84 6.74 -8.77
C GLU A 200 -23.05 7.14 -7.54
N VAL A 201 -21.71 6.96 -7.57
CA VAL A 201 -20.83 7.38 -6.47
C VAL A 201 -20.97 8.89 -6.19
N ALA A 202 -21.05 9.72 -7.22
CA ALA A 202 -21.27 11.15 -7.11
C ALA A 202 -22.61 11.47 -6.41
N GLY A 203 -23.69 10.79 -6.83
CA GLY A 203 -25.02 10.94 -6.24
C GLY A 203 -25.08 10.53 -4.77
N GLN A 204 -24.55 9.34 -4.45
CA GLN A 204 -24.58 8.78 -3.09
C GLN A 204 -23.69 9.57 -2.10
N THR A 205 -22.56 10.10 -2.58
CA THR A 205 -21.65 10.86 -1.73
C THR A 205 -21.97 12.36 -1.65
N GLY A 206 -22.89 12.86 -2.49
CA GLY A 206 -23.20 14.30 -2.58
C GLY A 206 -22.05 15.13 -3.16
N ILE A 207 -21.22 14.51 -4.00
CA ILE A 207 -20.01 15.12 -4.58
C ILE A 207 -20.15 15.09 -6.10
N SER A 208 -19.87 16.21 -6.79
CA SER A 208 -20.01 16.25 -8.24
C SER A 208 -19.07 15.23 -8.92
N ARG A 209 -19.51 14.63 -10.02
CA ARG A 209 -18.74 13.69 -10.86
C ARG A 209 -17.34 14.24 -11.23
N TYR A 210 -17.30 15.52 -11.63
CA TYR A 210 -16.03 16.18 -11.95
C TYR A 210 -15.09 16.18 -10.75
N TYR A 211 -15.61 16.53 -9.56
CA TYR A 211 -14.80 16.61 -8.36
C TYR A 211 -14.33 15.22 -7.87
N VAL A 212 -15.17 14.18 -7.98
CA VAL A 212 -14.74 12.79 -7.71
C VAL A 212 -13.57 12.41 -8.62
N SER A 213 -13.67 12.63 -9.93
CA SER A 213 -12.58 12.34 -10.86
C SER A 213 -11.29 13.11 -10.54
N HIS A 214 -11.44 14.37 -10.11
CA HIS A 214 -10.31 15.22 -9.73
C HIS A 214 -9.63 14.72 -8.44
N LEU A 215 -10.41 14.27 -7.44
CA LEU A 215 -9.88 13.69 -6.21
C LEU A 215 -8.99 12.46 -6.50
N PHE A 216 -9.46 11.53 -7.34
CA PHE A 216 -8.66 10.36 -7.70
C PHE A 216 -7.38 10.73 -8.43
N LYS A 217 -7.45 11.63 -9.40
CA LYS A 217 -6.27 12.05 -10.18
C LYS A 217 -5.24 12.78 -9.32
N GLU A 218 -5.70 13.67 -8.46
CA GLU A 218 -4.82 14.56 -7.70
C GLU A 218 -4.25 13.92 -6.43
N LEU A 219 -5.10 13.20 -5.66
CA LEU A 219 -4.71 12.64 -4.37
C LEU A 219 -4.22 11.20 -4.46
N MET A 220 -4.73 10.42 -5.43
CA MET A 220 -4.41 9.00 -5.56
C MET A 220 -3.62 8.66 -6.83
N ASN A 221 -3.35 9.66 -7.71
CA ASN A 221 -2.65 9.48 -8.98
C ASN A 221 -3.22 8.35 -9.87
N THR A 222 -4.51 8.09 -9.76
CA THR A 222 -5.25 7.06 -10.52
C THR A 222 -6.57 7.64 -11.04
N THR A 223 -7.37 6.82 -11.70
CA THR A 223 -8.75 7.16 -12.09
C THR A 223 -9.74 6.39 -11.22
N PHE A 224 -11.00 6.85 -11.15
CA PHE A 224 -12.09 6.09 -10.51
C PHE A 224 -12.15 4.64 -11.02
N VAL A 225 -12.15 4.45 -12.34
CA VAL A 225 -12.17 3.12 -12.96
C VAL A 225 -10.92 2.32 -12.62
N GLY A 226 -9.76 2.96 -12.58
CA GLY A 226 -8.50 2.34 -12.19
C GLY A 226 -8.56 1.80 -10.76
N TYR A 227 -9.04 2.62 -9.82
CA TYR A 227 -9.21 2.24 -8.42
C TYR A 227 -10.20 1.08 -8.23
N VAL A 228 -11.39 1.16 -8.83
CA VAL A 228 -12.39 0.08 -8.78
C VAL A 228 -11.84 -1.22 -9.36
N ASN A 229 -11.16 -1.15 -10.51
CA ASN A 229 -10.56 -2.33 -11.11
C ASN A 229 -9.47 -2.95 -10.24
N GLU A 230 -8.66 -2.15 -9.57
CA GLU A 230 -7.63 -2.62 -8.64
C GLU A 230 -8.25 -3.41 -7.49
N LEU A 231 -9.30 -2.89 -6.85
CA LEU A 231 -10.04 -3.60 -5.79
C LEU A 231 -10.59 -4.94 -6.29
N ARG A 232 -11.23 -4.95 -7.46
CA ARG A 232 -11.79 -6.17 -8.08
C ARG A 232 -10.71 -7.20 -8.40
N LEU A 233 -9.58 -6.76 -8.96
CA LEU A 233 -8.47 -7.64 -9.31
C LEU A 233 -7.81 -8.24 -8.07
N ASN A 234 -7.63 -7.46 -7.01
CA ASN A 234 -7.11 -7.94 -5.73
C ASN A 234 -8.04 -8.99 -5.10
N ARG A 235 -9.37 -8.76 -5.12
CA ARG A 235 -10.36 -9.76 -4.69
C ARG A 235 -10.27 -11.04 -5.51
N ALA A 236 -10.20 -10.92 -6.84
CA ALA A 236 -10.07 -12.07 -7.72
C ALA A 236 -8.79 -12.87 -7.46
N ALA A 237 -7.67 -12.19 -7.26
CA ALA A 237 -6.39 -12.82 -6.93
C ALA A 237 -6.47 -13.63 -5.63
N MET A 238 -7.10 -13.07 -4.59
CA MET A 238 -7.36 -13.78 -3.35
C MET A 238 -8.20 -15.06 -3.60
N LEU A 239 -9.33 -14.94 -4.29
CA LEU A 239 -10.21 -16.08 -4.56
C LEU A 239 -9.56 -17.17 -5.41
N LEU A 240 -8.64 -16.80 -6.31
CA LEU A 240 -7.89 -17.75 -7.12
C LEU A 240 -6.97 -18.64 -6.27
N VAL A 241 -6.38 -18.13 -5.19
CA VAL A 241 -5.46 -18.89 -4.33
C VAL A 241 -6.15 -19.54 -3.14
N THR A 242 -7.34 -19.05 -2.73
CA THR A 242 -8.04 -19.56 -1.53
C THR A 242 -9.21 -20.49 -1.87
N THR A 243 -9.59 -20.61 -3.14
CA THR A 243 -10.75 -21.42 -3.55
C THR A 243 -10.49 -22.15 -4.87
N ASP A 244 -11.21 -23.27 -5.08
CA ASP A 244 -11.23 -24.01 -6.33
C ASP A 244 -12.33 -23.56 -7.33
N ARG A 245 -12.96 -22.41 -7.06
CA ARG A 245 -14.05 -21.89 -7.91
C ARG A 245 -13.60 -21.70 -9.36
N PRO A 246 -14.46 -21.93 -10.34
CA PRO A 246 -14.18 -21.62 -11.74
C PRO A 246 -13.77 -20.16 -11.93
N ILE A 247 -12.81 -19.89 -12.83
CA ILE A 247 -12.30 -18.53 -13.08
C ILE A 247 -13.43 -17.59 -13.52
N ILE A 248 -14.40 -18.09 -14.29
CA ILE A 248 -15.57 -17.31 -14.72
C ILE A 248 -16.42 -16.86 -13.52
N GLU A 249 -16.59 -17.71 -12.53
CA GLU A 249 -17.32 -17.40 -11.30
C GLU A 249 -16.53 -16.37 -10.48
N ILE A 250 -15.21 -16.56 -10.32
CA ILE A 250 -14.35 -15.61 -9.63
C ILE A 250 -14.40 -14.22 -10.28
N ALA A 251 -14.34 -14.16 -11.61
CA ALA A 251 -14.49 -12.89 -12.32
C ALA A 251 -15.82 -12.19 -11.98
N SER A 252 -16.90 -12.95 -12.00
CA SER A 252 -18.26 -12.43 -11.72
C SER A 252 -18.40 -11.92 -10.28
N ILE A 253 -18.05 -12.73 -9.27
CA ILE A 253 -18.19 -12.34 -7.85
C ILE A 253 -17.17 -11.25 -7.43
N SER A 254 -16.15 -11.02 -8.25
CA SER A 254 -15.22 -9.91 -8.09
C SER A 254 -15.70 -8.61 -8.77
N GLY A 255 -16.86 -8.65 -9.45
CA GLY A 255 -17.48 -7.47 -10.07
C GLY A 255 -17.15 -7.27 -11.55
N PHE A 256 -16.60 -8.28 -12.25
CA PHE A 256 -16.37 -8.19 -13.69
C PHE A 256 -17.53 -8.82 -14.46
N ASN A 257 -18.21 -8.02 -15.28
CA ASN A 257 -19.31 -8.47 -16.13
C ASN A 257 -18.85 -9.17 -17.42
N ASN A 258 -17.54 -9.15 -17.72
CA ASN A 258 -16.99 -9.72 -18.95
C ASN A 258 -15.66 -10.42 -18.68
N LEU A 259 -15.60 -11.72 -18.98
CA LEU A 259 -14.43 -12.56 -18.74
C LEU A 259 -13.21 -12.13 -19.56
N SER A 260 -13.40 -11.66 -20.79
CA SER A 260 -12.28 -11.20 -21.63
C SER A 260 -11.65 -9.93 -21.07
N ASN A 261 -12.47 -8.99 -20.60
CA ASN A 261 -11.98 -7.79 -19.93
C ASN A 261 -11.26 -8.12 -18.62
N PHE A 262 -11.82 -9.05 -17.82
CA PHE A 262 -11.16 -9.57 -16.62
C PHE A 262 -9.78 -10.16 -16.93
N ASN A 263 -9.69 -11.10 -17.85
CA ASN A 263 -8.44 -11.77 -18.20
C ASN A 263 -7.37 -10.78 -18.66
N ARG A 264 -7.75 -9.80 -19.49
CA ARG A 264 -6.86 -8.74 -19.96
C ARG A 264 -6.37 -7.86 -18.80
N ALA A 265 -7.30 -7.37 -17.98
CA ALA A 265 -6.97 -6.50 -16.84
C ALA A 265 -6.10 -7.25 -15.81
N PHE A 266 -6.44 -8.51 -15.52
CA PHE A 266 -5.70 -9.35 -14.60
C PHE A 266 -4.25 -9.59 -15.08
N LYS A 267 -4.08 -9.95 -16.35
CA LYS A 267 -2.75 -10.13 -16.94
C LYS A 267 -1.93 -8.85 -16.95
N MET A 268 -2.56 -7.70 -17.24
CA MET A 268 -1.88 -6.40 -17.21
C MET A 268 -1.43 -6.04 -15.79
N HIS A 269 -2.24 -6.33 -14.78
CA HIS A 269 -1.97 -5.96 -13.39
C HIS A 269 -0.96 -6.89 -12.71
N PHE A 270 -1.12 -8.21 -12.87
CA PHE A 270 -0.30 -9.23 -12.21
C PHE A 270 0.78 -9.85 -13.11
N GLY A 271 0.88 -9.50 -14.39
CA GLY A 271 1.85 -10.06 -15.33
C GLY A 271 1.54 -11.49 -15.79
N LYS A 272 0.57 -12.18 -15.16
CA LYS A 272 0.16 -13.56 -15.46
C LYS A 272 -1.33 -13.66 -15.71
N THR A 273 -1.75 -14.71 -16.45
CA THR A 273 -3.17 -15.02 -16.59
C THR A 273 -3.73 -15.56 -15.27
N PRO A 274 -5.05 -15.44 -15.01
CA PRO A 274 -5.68 -16.01 -13.81
C PRO A 274 -5.39 -17.50 -13.62
N SER A 275 -5.39 -18.29 -14.71
CA SER A 275 -5.07 -19.72 -14.64
C SER A 275 -3.63 -20.00 -14.25
N ALA A 276 -2.67 -19.19 -14.75
CA ALA A 276 -1.26 -19.32 -14.39
C ALA A 276 -0.99 -18.83 -12.96
N TYR A 277 -1.75 -17.83 -12.50
CA TYR A 277 -1.70 -17.30 -11.16
C TYR A 277 -2.15 -18.32 -10.09
N ARG A 278 -3.26 -19.04 -10.36
CA ARG A 278 -3.77 -20.12 -9.49
C ARG A 278 -2.77 -21.25 -9.27
N LYS A 279 -1.95 -21.57 -10.28
CA LYS A 279 -1.00 -22.70 -10.25
C LYS A 279 0.37 -22.33 -9.64
N ALA A 280 0.57 -21.05 -9.33
CA ALA A 280 1.83 -20.53 -8.82
C ALA A 280 1.86 -20.50 -7.29
#